data_e4e2fc141f5443c5c7f1b0d37d71769c
#
_entry.id   e4e2fc141f5443c5c7f1b0d37d71769c
#
_cell.length_a   1.000
_cell.length_b   1.000
_cell.length_c   1.000
_cell.angle_alpha   90.00
_cell.angle_beta   90.00
_cell.angle_gamma   90.00
#
_symmetry.space_group_name_H-M   'P 1'
#
loop_
_entity.id
_entity.type
_entity.pdbx_description
1 polymer ?
#
loop_
_entity_poly.entity_id
_entity_poly.type
_entity_poly.pdbx_seq_one_letter_code
_entity_poly.pdbx_strand_id
1 'polypeptide(L)'
;MGDLKKKNLIIELMGKYSNIIFCDENERIIDSIKRVPSQMSSVREVLPGREYFIPETQDKRNPLDCSYEQFCEKASSLPLPLAKALTSAFTGISGQVAAEICYRASLDADTPINTLEEDALLHLYHNFSWLMEDVGNANFKPCILYKGEEPAEYAAILPTCLLYTSPSPR
;
A
#
# COMPACT_ATOMS: atom_id res chain seq x y z
N MET A 1 21.76 -35.09 21.83
CA MET A 1 20.57 -34.62 21.10
C MET A 1 20.55 -33.10 21.23
N GLY A 2 20.74 -32.39 20.11
CA GLY A 2 20.71 -30.91 20.17
C GLY A 2 19.26 -30.43 20.20
N ASP A 3 18.93 -29.53 21.12
CA ASP A 3 17.64 -28.90 21.16
C ASP A 3 17.40 -28.08 19.90
N LEU A 4 16.33 -28.42 19.15
CA LEU A 4 15.89 -27.64 18.01
C LEU A 4 15.34 -26.31 18.49
N LYS A 5 16.10 -25.23 18.31
CA LYS A 5 15.67 -23.88 18.61
C LYS A 5 15.05 -23.23 17.35
N LYS A 6 13.85 -22.71 17.50
CA LYS A 6 13.17 -21.95 16.46
C LYS A 6 13.96 -20.67 16.16
N LYS A 7 14.12 -20.33 14.90
CA LYS A 7 14.70 -19.06 14.42
C LYS A 7 13.76 -18.45 13.37
N ASN A 8 13.73 -17.14 13.31
CA ASN A 8 12.91 -16.41 12.37
C ASN A 8 13.82 -15.66 11.39
N LEU A 9 13.62 -15.87 10.10
CA LEU A 9 14.24 -15.08 9.04
C LEU A 9 13.16 -14.13 8.49
N ILE A 10 13.35 -12.83 8.69
CA ILE A 10 12.41 -11.79 8.33
C ILE A 10 12.94 -11.04 7.12
N ILE A 11 12.14 -10.94 6.09
CA ILE A 11 12.46 -10.23 4.85
C ILE A 11 11.53 -9.01 4.77
N GLU A 12 12.12 -7.83 4.85
CA GLU A 12 11.42 -6.56 4.72
C GLU A 12 11.61 -6.01 3.30
N LEU A 13 10.51 -5.77 2.61
CA LEU A 13 10.50 -5.26 1.24
C LEU A 13 10.02 -3.80 1.25
N MET A 14 10.96 -2.87 1.41
CA MET A 14 10.70 -1.43 1.52
C MET A 14 11.61 -0.60 0.59
N GLY A 15 11.78 -1.03 -0.65
CA GLY A 15 12.65 -0.36 -1.63
C GLY A 15 14.08 -0.20 -1.09
N LYS A 16 14.61 1.02 -1.05
CA LYS A 16 15.98 1.28 -0.53
C LYS A 16 16.17 0.91 0.95
N TYR A 17 15.10 0.77 1.69
CA TYR A 17 15.12 0.37 3.11
C TYR A 17 14.91 -1.13 3.33
N SER A 18 14.81 -1.91 2.26
CA SER A 18 14.70 -3.38 2.35
C SER A 18 15.84 -3.97 3.15
N ASN A 19 15.53 -4.99 3.95
CA ASN A 19 16.49 -5.66 4.83
C ASN A 19 16.15 -7.15 4.96
N ILE A 20 17.13 -7.94 5.37
CA ILE A 20 16.93 -9.32 5.82
C ILE A 20 17.45 -9.39 7.25
N ILE A 21 16.60 -9.81 8.17
CA ILE A 21 16.87 -9.79 9.60
C ILE A 21 16.70 -11.21 10.14
N PHE A 22 17.70 -11.68 10.87
CA PHE A 22 17.68 -12.99 11.50
C PHE A 22 17.48 -12.83 13.01
N CYS A 23 16.40 -13.45 13.52
CA CYS A 23 16.00 -13.36 14.91
C CYS A 23 15.97 -14.70 15.60
N ASP A 24 16.07 -14.69 16.93
CA ASP A 24 15.83 -15.85 17.77
C ASP A 24 14.33 -16.08 18.01
N GLU A 25 14.01 -17.06 18.82
CA GLU A 25 12.63 -17.43 19.18
C GLU A 25 11.87 -16.36 19.98
N ASN A 26 12.60 -15.41 20.59
CA ASN A 26 12.06 -14.29 21.35
C ASN A 26 12.08 -12.97 20.56
N GLU A 27 12.19 -13.05 19.22
CA GLU A 27 12.25 -11.89 18.32
C GLU A 27 13.46 -10.97 18.57
N ARG A 28 14.52 -11.45 19.23
CA ARG A 28 15.76 -10.71 19.34
C ARG A 28 16.59 -10.87 18.09
N ILE A 29 17.07 -9.76 17.56
CA ILE A 29 17.91 -9.71 16.37
C ILE A 29 19.25 -10.38 16.67
N ILE A 30 19.56 -11.43 15.92
CA ILE A 30 20.87 -12.09 15.94
C ILE A 30 21.81 -11.36 14.98
N ASP A 31 21.33 -11.10 13.77
CA ASP A 31 22.07 -10.33 12.75
C ASP A 31 21.13 -9.80 11.67
N SER A 32 21.63 -8.92 10.81
CA SER A 32 20.90 -8.35 9.67
C SER A 32 21.87 -7.97 8.55
N ILE A 33 21.40 -7.99 7.30
CA ILE A 33 22.22 -7.55 6.15
C ILE A 33 22.56 -6.07 6.26
N LYS A 34 21.56 -5.24 6.66
CA LYS A 34 21.76 -3.82 6.92
C LYS A 34 21.62 -3.57 8.41
N ARG A 35 22.70 -3.17 9.05
CA ARG A 35 22.69 -2.71 10.44
C ARG A 35 22.30 -1.24 10.47
N VAL A 36 21.23 -0.93 11.21
CA VAL A 36 20.66 0.43 11.28
C VAL A 36 20.75 0.92 12.72
N PRO A 37 21.77 1.72 13.04
CA PRO A 37 21.88 2.35 14.36
C PRO A 37 20.93 3.55 14.50
N SER A 38 20.74 4.03 15.73
CA SER A 38 19.85 5.16 16.07
C SER A 38 20.18 6.45 15.28
N GLN A 39 21.43 6.63 14.88
CA GLN A 39 21.84 7.79 14.08
C GLN A 39 21.32 7.74 12.62
N MET A 40 21.00 6.54 12.12
CA MET A 40 20.51 6.35 10.75
C MET A 40 18.98 6.27 10.67
N SER A 41 18.30 6.02 11.77
CA SER A 41 16.84 5.92 11.82
C SER A 41 16.32 6.41 13.16
N SER A 42 15.38 7.35 13.10
CA SER A 42 14.63 7.80 14.29
C SER A 42 13.48 6.86 14.67
N VAL A 43 13.16 5.87 13.79
CA VAL A 43 12.01 4.98 13.97
C VAL A 43 12.40 3.76 14.79
N ARG A 44 13.50 3.11 14.43
CA ARG A 44 14.00 1.92 15.15
C ARG A 44 15.46 1.64 14.83
N GLU A 45 16.10 0.92 15.76
CA GLU A 45 17.42 0.33 15.53
C GLU A 45 17.29 -1.11 15.01
N VAL A 46 18.14 -1.48 14.07
CA VAL A 46 18.29 -2.86 13.59
C VAL A 46 19.73 -3.30 13.86
N LEU A 47 19.97 -3.76 15.07
CA LEU A 47 21.29 -4.16 15.57
C LEU A 47 21.20 -5.49 16.34
N PRO A 48 22.26 -6.32 16.35
CA PRO A 48 22.30 -7.51 17.16
C PRO A 48 21.98 -7.24 18.63
N GLY A 49 21.15 -8.10 19.22
CA GLY A 49 20.71 -7.98 20.62
C GLY A 49 19.50 -7.06 20.85
N ARG A 50 19.08 -6.29 19.86
CA ARG A 50 17.84 -5.49 19.94
C ARG A 50 16.63 -6.37 19.64
N GLU A 51 15.49 -5.98 20.19
CA GLU A 51 14.20 -6.58 19.87
C GLU A 51 13.74 -6.15 18.48
N TYR A 52 13.27 -7.12 17.69
CA TYR A 52 12.64 -6.82 16.41
C TYR A 52 11.19 -6.39 16.63
N PHE A 53 10.80 -5.33 15.99
CA PHE A 53 9.39 -4.93 15.87
C PHE A 53 9.12 -4.33 14.50
N ILE A 54 7.91 -4.50 14.03
CA ILE A 54 7.44 -3.83 12.82
C ILE A 54 7.18 -2.37 13.21
N PRO A 55 7.91 -1.40 12.60
CA PRO A 55 7.62 0.00 12.89
C PRO A 55 6.18 0.31 12.50
N GLU A 56 5.46 0.99 13.36
CA GLU A 56 4.18 1.58 12.99
C GLU A 56 4.44 2.62 11.90
N THR A 57 4.29 2.18 10.66
CA THR A 57 4.44 3.02 9.49
C THR A 57 3.17 3.81 9.30
N GLN A 58 3.15 5.03 9.83
CA GLN A 58 2.09 6.00 9.60
C GLN A 58 0.72 5.53 10.14
N ASP A 59 -0.10 6.46 10.55
CA ASP A 59 -1.49 6.25 10.98
C ASP A 59 -2.40 5.89 9.78
N LYS A 60 -1.97 4.88 9.00
CA LYS A 60 -2.71 4.35 7.85
C LYS A 60 -3.54 3.14 8.26
N ARG A 61 -4.75 3.10 7.76
CA ARG A 61 -5.67 2.00 8.01
C ARG A 61 -5.46 0.84 7.03
N ASN A 62 -5.76 -0.38 7.48
CA ASN A 62 -5.86 -1.52 6.59
C ASN A 62 -7.09 -1.36 5.68
N PRO A 63 -6.92 -1.33 4.34
CA PRO A 63 -8.04 -1.14 3.41
C PRO A 63 -8.96 -2.37 3.30
N LEU A 64 -8.48 -3.56 3.69
CA LEU A 64 -9.24 -4.82 3.59
C LEU A 64 -10.31 -4.97 4.68
N ASP A 65 -10.19 -4.20 5.77
CA ASP A 65 -11.13 -4.21 6.88
C ASP A 65 -11.49 -2.77 7.23
N CYS A 66 -12.33 -2.16 6.39
CA CYS A 66 -12.68 -0.75 6.49
C CYS A 66 -14.16 -0.55 6.22
N SER A 67 -14.93 -0.15 7.25
CA SER A 67 -16.33 0.27 7.07
C SER A 67 -16.43 1.64 6.41
N TYR A 68 -17.63 2.02 5.97
CA TYR A 68 -17.87 3.33 5.37
C TYR A 68 -17.57 4.47 6.35
N GLU A 69 -17.97 4.34 7.61
CA GLU A 69 -17.70 5.35 8.64
C GLU A 69 -16.21 5.56 8.84
N GLN A 70 -15.47 4.46 8.87
CA GLN A 70 -14.02 4.47 9.03
C GLN A 70 -13.30 5.02 7.79
N PHE A 71 -13.85 4.77 6.60
CA PHE A 71 -13.36 5.36 5.36
C PHE A 71 -13.55 6.89 5.39
N CYS A 72 -14.74 7.37 5.77
CA CYS A 72 -15.01 8.79 5.91
C CYS A 72 -14.11 9.46 6.93
N GLU A 73 -13.95 8.87 8.12
CA GLU A 73 -13.09 9.38 9.17
C GLU A 73 -11.65 9.58 8.72
N LYS A 74 -11.09 8.60 7.99
CA LYS A 74 -9.68 8.62 7.58
C LYS A 74 -9.42 9.41 6.30
N ALA A 75 -10.30 9.35 5.32
CA ALA A 75 -10.05 9.93 4.01
C ALA A 75 -10.73 11.29 3.82
N SER A 76 -12.01 11.44 4.18
CA SER A 76 -12.79 12.64 3.85
C SER A 76 -12.40 13.88 4.65
N SER A 77 -11.78 13.71 5.81
CA SER A 77 -11.30 14.82 6.64
C SER A 77 -10.04 15.51 6.08
N LEU A 78 -9.39 14.89 5.10
CA LEU A 78 -8.14 15.39 4.54
C LEU A 78 -8.43 16.43 3.44
N PRO A 79 -7.85 17.64 3.49
CA PRO A 79 -7.98 18.63 2.41
C PRO A 79 -7.01 18.30 1.26
N LEU A 80 -7.13 17.10 0.70
CA LEU A 80 -6.22 16.54 -0.32
C LEU A 80 -7.00 16.11 -1.56
N PRO A 81 -6.36 16.09 -2.74
CA PRO A 81 -6.88 15.40 -3.92
C PRO A 81 -7.24 13.96 -3.62
N LEU A 82 -8.31 13.44 -4.23
CA LEU A 82 -8.85 12.10 -4.01
C LEU A 82 -7.79 11.01 -4.00
N ALA A 83 -6.98 10.93 -5.06
CA ALA A 83 -5.93 9.91 -5.15
C ALA A 83 -4.91 10.02 -4.01
N LYS A 84 -4.55 11.25 -3.62
CA LYS A 84 -3.62 11.50 -2.53
C LYS A 84 -4.22 11.22 -1.15
N ALA A 85 -5.50 11.52 -0.96
CA ALA A 85 -6.23 11.17 0.25
C ALA A 85 -6.27 9.65 0.46
N LEU A 86 -6.59 8.87 -0.58
CA LEU A 86 -6.60 7.41 -0.52
C LEU A 86 -5.22 6.82 -0.20
N THR A 87 -4.17 7.30 -0.88
CA THR A 87 -2.79 6.82 -0.63
C THR A 87 -2.27 7.19 0.75
N SER A 88 -2.75 8.29 1.33
CA SER A 88 -2.36 8.75 2.67
C SER A 88 -3.14 8.05 3.78
N ALA A 89 -4.41 7.74 3.54
CA ALA A 89 -5.31 7.13 4.52
C ALA A 89 -5.11 5.62 4.68
N PHE A 90 -4.72 4.91 3.61
CA PHE A 90 -4.73 3.45 3.58
C PHE A 90 -3.36 2.84 3.26
N THR A 91 -3.03 1.75 3.97
CA THR A 91 -1.82 0.96 3.71
C THR A 91 -1.95 0.19 2.40
N GLY A 92 -0.87 0.14 1.61
CA GLY A 92 -0.82 -0.66 0.38
C GLY A 92 -1.53 -0.06 -0.83
N ILE A 93 -2.23 1.07 -0.70
CA ILE A 93 -2.83 1.77 -1.83
C ILE A 93 -1.74 2.61 -2.52
N SER A 94 -1.36 2.19 -3.72
CA SER A 94 -0.45 2.97 -4.58
C SER A 94 -1.20 4.11 -5.30
N GLY A 95 -0.45 5.07 -5.85
CA GLY A 95 -1.05 6.14 -6.68
C GLY A 95 -1.84 5.60 -7.87
N GLN A 96 -1.36 4.52 -8.49
CA GLN A 96 -2.04 3.86 -9.60
C GLN A 96 -3.37 3.22 -9.17
N VAL A 97 -3.37 2.51 -8.04
CA VAL A 97 -4.60 1.92 -7.48
C VAL A 97 -5.59 3.00 -7.06
N ALA A 98 -5.12 4.09 -6.46
CA ALA A 98 -5.97 5.21 -6.10
C ALA A 98 -6.60 5.89 -7.33
N ALA A 99 -5.82 6.10 -8.41
CA ALA A 99 -6.32 6.64 -9.67
C ALA A 99 -7.37 5.71 -10.30
N GLU A 100 -7.15 4.40 -10.26
CA GLU A 100 -8.11 3.41 -10.75
C GLU A 100 -9.43 3.44 -9.98
N ILE A 101 -9.37 3.57 -8.64
CA ILE A 101 -10.58 3.69 -7.78
C ILE A 101 -11.36 4.95 -8.17
N CYS A 102 -10.68 6.10 -8.30
CA CYS A 102 -11.31 7.35 -8.72
C CYS A 102 -11.95 7.23 -10.11
N TYR A 103 -11.25 6.63 -11.06
CA TYR A 103 -11.73 6.42 -12.42
C TYR A 103 -12.99 5.54 -12.45
N ARG A 104 -13.01 4.41 -11.73
CA ARG A 104 -14.17 3.54 -11.62
C ARG A 104 -15.37 4.24 -10.98
N ALA A 105 -15.11 5.15 -10.06
CA ALA A 105 -16.13 5.99 -9.45
C ALA A 105 -16.56 7.17 -10.34
N SER A 106 -15.99 7.32 -11.55
CA SER A 106 -16.22 8.46 -12.44
C SER A 106 -15.92 9.82 -11.80
N LEU A 107 -14.92 9.85 -10.92
CA LEU A 107 -14.47 11.03 -10.21
C LEU A 107 -13.07 11.43 -10.69
N ASP A 108 -12.83 12.74 -10.77
CA ASP A 108 -11.51 13.28 -11.06
C ASP A 108 -10.59 13.08 -9.83
N ALA A 109 -9.47 12.39 -10.04
CA ALA A 109 -8.48 12.08 -9.00
C ALA A 109 -7.87 13.32 -8.33
N ASP A 110 -7.89 14.47 -9.00
CA ASP A 110 -7.39 15.75 -8.51
C ASP A 110 -8.44 16.56 -7.72
N THR A 111 -9.71 16.13 -7.72
CA THR A 111 -10.76 16.78 -6.92
C THR A 111 -10.46 16.65 -5.43
N PRO A 112 -10.53 17.74 -4.63
CA PRO A 112 -10.37 17.65 -3.19
C PRO A 112 -11.46 16.79 -2.56
N ILE A 113 -11.08 15.77 -1.78
CA ILE A 113 -12.05 14.80 -1.22
C ILE A 113 -13.07 15.45 -0.29
N ASN A 114 -12.68 16.48 0.45
CA ASN A 114 -13.54 17.22 1.36
C ASN A 114 -14.61 18.10 0.67
N THR A 115 -14.59 18.17 -0.65
CA THR A 115 -15.61 18.88 -1.46
C THR A 115 -16.66 17.94 -2.03
N LEU A 116 -16.51 16.63 -1.84
CA LEU A 116 -17.49 15.66 -2.33
C LEU A 116 -18.75 15.70 -1.49
N GLU A 117 -19.88 15.60 -2.17
CA GLU A 117 -21.18 15.34 -1.54
C GLU A 117 -21.25 13.88 -1.05
N GLU A 118 -22.14 13.61 -0.12
CA GLU A 118 -22.28 12.30 0.53
C GLU A 118 -22.49 11.16 -0.46
N ASP A 119 -23.34 11.37 -1.47
CA ASP A 119 -23.59 10.36 -2.52
C ASP A 119 -22.35 10.04 -3.34
N ALA A 120 -21.55 11.05 -3.69
CA ALA A 120 -20.29 10.85 -4.42
C ALA A 120 -19.24 10.15 -3.56
N LEU A 121 -19.19 10.47 -2.27
CA LEU A 121 -18.30 9.83 -1.31
C LEU A 121 -18.68 8.36 -1.08
N LEU A 122 -19.97 8.07 -0.97
CA LEU A 122 -20.49 6.71 -0.86
C LEU A 122 -20.19 5.89 -2.13
N HIS A 123 -20.33 6.50 -3.31
CA HIS A 123 -20.00 5.86 -4.58
C HIS A 123 -18.49 5.56 -4.69
N LEU A 124 -17.64 6.48 -4.25
CA LEU A 124 -16.19 6.27 -4.16
C LEU A 124 -15.87 5.10 -3.23
N TYR A 125 -16.51 5.05 -2.05
CA TYR A 125 -16.33 3.96 -1.10
C TYR A 125 -16.74 2.60 -1.67
N HIS A 126 -17.86 2.51 -2.39
CA HIS A 126 -18.27 1.25 -3.02
C HIS A 126 -17.22 0.74 -4.03
N ASN A 127 -16.68 1.62 -4.88
CA ASN A 127 -15.63 1.24 -5.81
C ASN A 127 -14.32 0.85 -5.12
N PHE A 128 -13.97 1.54 -4.03
CA PHE A 128 -12.87 1.16 -3.15
C PHE A 128 -13.10 -0.22 -2.54
N SER A 129 -14.27 -0.46 -1.94
CA SER A 129 -14.61 -1.72 -1.27
C SER A 129 -14.61 -2.91 -2.23
N TRP A 130 -15.18 -2.78 -3.43
CA TRP A 130 -15.17 -3.84 -4.45
C TRP A 130 -13.74 -4.20 -4.88
N LEU A 131 -12.89 -3.20 -5.07
CA LEU A 131 -11.49 -3.47 -5.42
C LEU A 131 -10.74 -4.16 -4.25
N MET A 132 -11.03 -3.77 -3.02
CA MET A 132 -10.44 -4.41 -1.84
C MET A 132 -10.95 -5.83 -1.61
N GLU A 133 -12.20 -6.13 -1.96
CA GLU A 133 -12.76 -7.48 -1.97
C GLU A 133 -12.03 -8.37 -2.99
N ASP A 134 -11.78 -7.88 -4.20
CA ASP A 134 -10.99 -8.59 -5.22
C ASP A 134 -9.58 -8.90 -4.69
N VAL A 135 -8.93 -7.94 -4.03
CA VAL A 135 -7.60 -8.12 -3.41
C VAL A 135 -7.66 -9.16 -2.28
N GLY A 136 -8.65 -9.06 -1.39
CA GLY A 136 -8.83 -9.99 -0.27
C GLY A 136 -9.08 -11.43 -0.72
N ASN A 137 -9.78 -11.60 -1.83
CA ASN A 137 -10.07 -12.90 -2.47
C ASN A 137 -8.95 -13.37 -3.41
N ALA A 138 -7.83 -12.64 -3.50
CA ALA A 138 -6.73 -12.91 -4.43
C ALA A 138 -7.18 -12.99 -5.90
N ASN A 139 -8.22 -12.27 -6.27
CA ASN A 139 -8.76 -12.19 -7.63
C ASN A 139 -7.93 -11.20 -8.47
N PHE A 140 -6.69 -11.57 -8.76
CA PHE A 140 -5.76 -10.73 -9.50
C PHE A 140 -5.86 -10.97 -11.02
N LYS A 141 -5.63 -9.89 -11.79
CA LYS A 141 -5.45 -9.92 -13.25
C LYS A 141 -4.12 -9.26 -13.60
N PRO A 142 -2.98 -9.95 -13.37
CA PRO A 142 -1.67 -9.38 -13.61
C PRO A 142 -1.49 -8.98 -15.06
N CYS A 143 -0.94 -7.80 -15.29
CA CYS A 143 -0.71 -7.27 -16.64
C CYS A 143 0.59 -6.46 -16.71
N ILE A 144 1.11 -6.35 -17.92
CA ILE A 144 2.20 -5.44 -18.27
C ILE A 144 1.63 -4.34 -19.14
N LEU A 145 1.91 -3.11 -18.79
CA LEU A 145 1.49 -1.93 -19.53
C LEU A 145 2.63 -1.50 -20.46
N TYR A 146 2.31 -1.26 -21.72
CA TYR A 146 3.27 -0.87 -22.72
C TYR A 146 3.07 0.59 -23.13
N LYS A 147 4.17 1.29 -23.39
CA LYS A 147 4.19 2.59 -24.06
C LYS A 147 4.79 2.38 -25.45
N GLY A 148 3.93 2.24 -26.45
CA GLY A 148 4.34 1.72 -27.75
C GLY A 148 4.71 0.24 -27.64
N GLU A 149 5.92 -0.13 -28.02
CA GLU A 149 6.44 -1.51 -27.94
C GLU A 149 7.27 -1.77 -26.66
N GLU A 150 7.54 -0.74 -25.86
CA GLU A 150 8.35 -0.87 -24.66
C GLU A 150 7.48 -1.12 -23.41
N PRO A 151 7.84 -2.12 -22.58
CA PRO A 151 7.17 -2.33 -21.30
C PRO A 151 7.48 -1.15 -20.38
N ALA A 152 6.42 -0.46 -19.94
CA ALA A 152 6.53 0.74 -19.12
C ALA A 152 6.25 0.45 -17.64
N GLU A 153 5.28 -0.41 -17.34
CA GLU A 153 4.82 -0.65 -15.99
C GLU A 153 4.19 -2.03 -15.86
N TYR A 154 4.03 -2.52 -14.64
CA TYR A 154 3.32 -3.75 -14.34
C TYR A 154 2.31 -3.52 -13.21
N ALA A 155 1.19 -4.24 -13.24
CA ALA A 155 0.16 -4.15 -12.24
C ALA A 155 -0.43 -5.52 -11.92
N ALA A 156 -0.83 -5.74 -10.66
CA ALA A 156 -1.56 -6.93 -10.22
C ALA A 156 -3.05 -6.83 -10.57
N ILE A 157 -3.56 -5.62 -10.71
CA ILE A 157 -4.95 -5.30 -11.04
C ILE A 157 -4.92 -4.55 -12.36
N LEU A 158 -5.78 -4.94 -13.31
CA LEU A 158 -5.88 -4.27 -14.61
C LEU A 158 -6.32 -2.81 -14.43
N PRO A 159 -5.44 -1.82 -14.72
CA PRO A 159 -5.78 -0.41 -14.58
C PRO A 159 -6.59 0.05 -15.81
N THR A 160 -7.91 0.06 -15.67
CA THR A 160 -8.82 0.46 -16.77
C THR A 160 -8.71 1.95 -17.09
N CYS A 161 -8.31 2.77 -16.12
CA CYS A 161 -8.04 4.20 -16.33
C CYS A 161 -6.95 4.45 -17.38
N LEU A 162 -5.96 3.57 -17.54
CA LEU A 162 -4.88 3.71 -18.51
C LEU A 162 -5.26 3.23 -19.90
N LEU A 163 -6.26 2.34 -20.03
CA LEU A 163 -6.72 1.83 -21.33
C LEU A 163 -7.41 2.91 -22.17
N TYR A 164 -7.99 3.92 -21.51
CA TYR A 164 -8.72 5.02 -22.16
C TYR A 164 -7.89 6.28 -22.37
N THR A 165 -6.74 6.41 -21.68
CA THR A 165 -5.83 7.56 -21.82
C THR A 165 -4.74 7.34 -22.86
N SER A 166 -4.62 6.14 -23.43
CA SER A 166 -3.73 5.87 -24.55
C SER A 166 -4.37 6.41 -25.84
N PRO A 167 -3.74 7.37 -26.55
CA PRO A 167 -4.24 7.74 -27.85
C PRO A 167 -4.18 6.48 -28.72
N SER A 168 -5.32 6.10 -29.29
CA SER A 168 -5.42 5.01 -30.25
C SER A 168 -4.33 5.17 -31.33
N PRO A 169 -3.48 4.18 -31.56
CA PRO A 169 -2.56 4.25 -32.69
C PRO A 169 -3.39 4.34 -33.96
N ARG A 170 -3.17 5.40 -34.74
CA ARG A 170 -3.66 5.52 -36.10
C ARG A 170 -2.82 4.66 -37.03
#